data_50ad2d8e09af708a31b0682b92374f74
#
_entry.id   50ad2d8e09af708a31b0682b92374f74
#
_cell.length_a   1.000
_cell.length_b   1.000
_cell.length_c   1.000
_cell.angle_alpha   90.00
_cell.angle_beta   90.00
_cell.angle_gamma   90.00
#
_symmetry.space_group_name_H-M   'P 1'
#
loop_
_entity.id
_entity.type
_entity.pdbx_description
1 polymer ?
#
loop_
_entity_poly.entity_id
_entity_poly.type
_entity_poly.pdbx_seq_one_letter_code
_entity_poly.pdbx_strand_id
1 'polypeptide(L)'
;NNVFPLKNPINKISNDYYIVNVNNDFDAELLEYCLKTEFERAGLLTDFEYAIYKCESDEMVYGNYVSFTENKHKKSSFHFPKQKNLVYYFAIRFPREDNFLLGSMRFWLLSSAILVVILLIYLYSIFTVKKQKKYSGLQRDFINNMTHEFKTPLSSILIAANYLLKQDNIRNDEKLGKYTSMIIDQSNKLNNHVGKILDIARSDDNPLQLEKKQVEVVALLGAVADNIRLKHNKVSILIESEQAHASVEADEFHFTNLVYNLLDNSVKYCEEDPAINIRLSGKGRALKIDFCDNGIGISKKNLNLIFDKFYRVPGRRSNEVNGFGLGLYYVKKICLLHKWEIHAFNNPLKGLTVSLLIPKSK
;
A
#
# COMPACT_ATOMS: atom_id res chain seq x y z
N ASN A 1 7.06 -58.16 56.29
CA ASN A 1 8.28 -57.61 55.69
C ASN A 1 8.03 -57.41 54.21
N ASN A 2 7.55 -56.22 53.85
CA ASN A 2 7.44 -55.80 52.46
C ASN A 2 8.83 -55.46 51.93
N VAL A 3 9.47 -56.42 51.29
CA VAL A 3 10.69 -56.17 50.51
C VAL A 3 10.23 -55.54 49.17
N PHE A 4 10.33 -54.23 49.03
CA PHE A 4 10.15 -53.56 47.74
C PHE A 4 11.23 -54.08 46.77
N PRO A 5 10.91 -54.55 45.59
CA PRO A 5 11.90 -54.99 44.62
C PRO A 5 12.80 -53.81 44.23
N LEU A 6 14.13 -54.01 44.37
CA LEU A 6 15.17 -53.06 43.96
C LEU A 6 15.21 -52.79 42.44
N LYS A 7 14.35 -53.37 41.65
CA LYS A 7 14.27 -53.24 40.19
C LYS A 7 12.95 -52.60 39.81
N ASN A 8 13.00 -51.58 38.92
CA ASN A 8 11.80 -50.96 38.40
C ASN A 8 10.85 -52.04 37.84
N PRO A 9 9.60 -52.17 38.35
CA PRO A 9 8.68 -53.19 37.90
C PRO A 9 8.17 -52.93 36.44
N ILE A 10 8.35 -51.74 35.91
CA ILE A 10 7.91 -51.33 34.59
C ILE A 10 9.05 -51.46 33.58
N ASN A 11 8.86 -52.26 32.55
CA ASN A 11 9.78 -52.43 31.44
C ASN A 11 9.12 -51.85 30.17
N LYS A 12 9.71 -50.79 29.63
CA LYS A 12 9.31 -50.21 28.34
C LYS A 12 9.87 -51.08 27.21
N ILE A 13 9.03 -51.65 26.36
CA ILE A 13 9.42 -52.48 25.22
C ILE A 13 9.45 -51.66 23.93
N SER A 14 8.42 -50.80 23.73
CA SER A 14 8.37 -49.85 22.63
C SER A 14 7.78 -48.53 23.13
N ASN A 15 7.58 -47.53 22.25
CA ASN A 15 6.99 -46.27 22.66
C ASN A 15 5.57 -46.40 23.15
N ASP A 16 4.83 -47.32 22.60
CA ASP A 16 3.42 -47.59 22.91
C ASP A 16 3.18 -48.81 23.76
N TYR A 17 4.25 -49.59 24.14
CA TYR A 17 4.10 -50.91 24.78
C TYR A 17 4.97 -51.03 26.03
N TYR A 18 4.32 -51.37 27.13
CA TYR A 18 4.89 -51.52 28.48
C TYR A 18 4.54 -52.84 29.11
N ILE A 19 5.45 -53.41 29.87
CA ILE A 19 5.24 -54.64 30.67
C ILE A 19 5.47 -54.30 32.12
N VAL A 20 4.52 -54.70 32.98
CA VAL A 20 4.57 -54.49 34.43
C VAL A 20 4.62 -55.82 35.15
N ASN A 21 5.68 -56.08 35.90
CA ASN A 21 5.84 -57.26 36.71
C ASN A 21 5.23 -57.04 38.10
N VAL A 22 4.29 -57.90 38.52
CA VAL A 22 3.52 -57.75 39.78
C VAL A 22 3.90 -58.72 40.86
N ASN A 23 4.57 -59.83 40.56
CA ASN A 23 4.98 -60.88 41.49
C ASN A 23 3.89 -61.59 42.34
N ASN A 24 2.63 -61.28 42.10
CA ASN A 24 1.46 -61.87 42.77
C ASN A 24 0.34 -62.03 41.77
N ASP A 25 -0.60 -63.00 42.11
CA ASP A 25 -1.85 -63.15 41.39
C ASP A 25 -2.76 -61.96 41.66
N PHE A 26 -3.45 -61.47 40.64
CA PHE A 26 -4.35 -60.34 40.74
C PHE A 26 -5.58 -60.50 39.83
N ASP A 27 -6.66 -59.85 40.22
CA ASP A 27 -7.95 -59.90 39.52
C ASP A 27 -7.94 -58.95 38.30
N ALA A 28 -8.50 -59.42 37.17
CA ALA A 28 -8.51 -58.68 35.93
C ALA A 28 -9.42 -57.42 35.97
N GLU A 29 -10.57 -57.52 36.61
CA GLU A 29 -11.54 -56.43 36.73
C GLU A 29 -11.01 -55.32 37.65
N LEU A 30 -10.34 -55.74 38.76
CA LEU A 30 -9.70 -54.80 39.67
C LEU A 30 -8.54 -54.05 39.01
N LEU A 31 -7.73 -54.76 38.21
CA LEU A 31 -6.66 -54.15 37.45
C LEU A 31 -7.18 -53.11 36.46
N GLU A 32 -8.22 -53.46 35.67
CA GLU A 32 -8.82 -52.56 34.71
C GLU A 32 -9.35 -51.27 35.39
N TYR A 33 -10.07 -51.45 36.49
CA TYR A 33 -10.59 -50.32 37.29
C TYR A 33 -9.48 -49.44 37.83
N CYS A 34 -8.42 -50.01 38.38
CA CYS A 34 -7.29 -49.26 38.91
C CYS A 34 -6.56 -48.50 37.80
N LEU A 35 -6.27 -49.13 36.66
CA LEU A 35 -5.61 -48.49 35.51
C LEU A 35 -6.44 -47.34 34.97
N LYS A 36 -7.75 -47.53 34.79
CA LYS A 36 -8.64 -46.47 34.29
C LYS A 36 -8.68 -45.30 35.23
N THR A 37 -8.84 -45.54 36.54
CA THR A 37 -8.91 -44.47 37.56
C THR A 37 -7.61 -43.68 37.67
N GLU A 38 -6.46 -44.34 37.66
CA GLU A 38 -5.16 -43.67 37.76
C GLU A 38 -4.81 -42.93 36.47
N PHE A 39 -5.17 -43.42 35.29
CA PHE A 39 -4.97 -42.71 34.04
C PHE A 39 -5.87 -41.47 33.96
N GLU A 40 -7.14 -41.54 34.39
CA GLU A 40 -8.03 -40.38 34.52
C GLU A 40 -7.42 -39.30 35.47
N ARG A 41 -6.94 -39.74 36.66
CA ARG A 41 -6.30 -38.85 37.63
C ARG A 41 -5.04 -38.16 37.07
N ALA A 42 -4.27 -38.90 36.28
CA ALA A 42 -3.08 -38.35 35.62
C ALA A 42 -3.36 -37.48 34.36
N GLY A 43 -4.65 -37.38 33.95
CA GLY A 43 -5.04 -36.65 32.74
C GLY A 43 -4.74 -37.39 31.44
N LEU A 44 -4.43 -38.67 31.50
CA LEU A 44 -4.16 -39.56 30.35
C LEU A 44 -5.46 -40.17 29.81
N LEU A 45 -6.28 -39.39 29.14
CA LEU A 45 -7.55 -39.81 28.56
C LEU A 45 -7.35 -40.42 27.16
N THR A 46 -6.48 -41.44 27.07
CA THR A 46 -6.21 -42.17 25.83
C THR A 46 -6.61 -43.64 25.96
N ASP A 47 -7.15 -44.23 24.88
CA ASP A 47 -7.51 -45.62 24.83
C ASP A 47 -6.27 -46.50 25.05
N PHE A 48 -6.43 -47.59 25.78
CA PHE A 48 -5.37 -48.54 26.00
C PHE A 48 -5.84 -49.99 25.88
N GLU A 49 -4.93 -50.90 25.58
CA GLU A 49 -5.11 -52.32 25.58
C GLU A 49 -4.27 -52.94 26.68
N TYR A 50 -4.79 -53.93 27.38
CA TYR A 50 -4.00 -54.64 28.34
C TYR A 50 -4.19 -56.16 28.21
N ALA A 51 -3.19 -56.92 28.63
CA ALA A 51 -3.23 -58.38 28.67
C ALA A 51 -2.56 -58.89 29.96
N ILE A 52 -3.15 -59.92 30.55
CA ILE A 52 -2.68 -60.57 31.78
C ILE A 52 -2.14 -61.96 31.45
N TYR A 53 -0.98 -62.25 32.00
CA TYR A 53 -0.31 -63.56 31.87
C TYR A 53 -0.03 -64.17 33.23
N LYS A 54 -0.36 -65.50 33.35
CA LYS A 54 -0.08 -66.33 34.52
C LYS A 54 0.83 -67.49 34.13
N CYS A 55 1.67 -67.94 35.06
CA CYS A 55 2.71 -68.95 34.79
C CYS A 55 2.14 -70.36 34.55
N GLU A 56 0.97 -70.65 35.03
CA GLU A 56 0.38 -71.99 34.97
C GLU A 56 -0.23 -72.37 33.62
N SER A 57 -0.54 -71.41 32.79
CA SER A 57 -1.06 -71.62 31.45
C SER A 57 -0.15 -70.96 30.41
N ASP A 58 0.20 -71.70 29.38
CA ASP A 58 1.03 -71.16 28.28
C ASP A 58 0.28 -70.16 27.40
N GLU A 59 -0.94 -69.73 27.80
CA GLU A 59 -1.84 -68.88 27.06
C GLU A 59 -2.10 -67.57 27.79
N MET A 60 -2.43 -66.50 27.03
CA MET A 60 -2.96 -65.21 27.52
C MET A 60 -4.27 -65.49 28.26
N VAL A 61 -4.31 -65.24 29.59
CA VAL A 61 -5.47 -65.50 30.40
C VAL A 61 -6.59 -64.53 30.17
N TYR A 62 -6.25 -63.25 29.92
CA TYR A 62 -7.23 -62.21 29.70
C TYR A 62 -6.58 -61.05 28.91
N GLY A 63 -7.33 -60.46 27.97
CA GLY A 63 -6.88 -59.27 27.21
C GLY A 63 -8.08 -58.44 26.76
N ASN A 64 -8.06 -57.15 27.05
CA ASN A 64 -9.15 -56.26 26.77
C ASN A 64 -8.66 -54.91 26.19
N TYR A 65 -9.54 -54.28 25.41
CA TYR A 65 -9.39 -52.93 24.91
C TYR A 65 -10.32 -52.03 25.72
N VAL A 66 -9.76 -50.99 26.34
CA VAL A 66 -10.48 -50.01 27.15
C VAL A 66 -10.48 -48.68 26.45
N SER A 67 -11.68 -48.16 26.17
CA SER A 67 -11.85 -46.83 25.59
C SER A 67 -12.43 -45.87 26.62
N PHE A 68 -11.89 -44.64 26.66
CA PHE A 68 -12.45 -43.54 27.46
C PHE A 68 -13.66 -42.87 26.79
N THR A 69 -13.85 -43.08 25.48
CA THR A 69 -14.91 -42.43 24.69
C THR A 69 -16.10 -43.36 24.43
N GLU A 70 -15.90 -44.67 24.38
CA GLU A 70 -16.94 -45.67 24.15
C GLU A 70 -17.07 -46.61 25.34
N ASN A 71 -18.26 -46.74 25.93
CA ASN A 71 -18.55 -47.69 27.02
C ASN A 71 -18.67 -49.14 26.54
N LYS A 72 -17.91 -49.56 25.54
CA LYS A 72 -17.96 -50.94 25.01
C LYS A 72 -16.62 -51.62 25.23
N HIS A 73 -16.66 -52.71 26.02
CA HIS A 73 -15.53 -53.62 26.14
C HIS A 73 -15.36 -54.37 24.80
N LYS A 74 -14.24 -54.16 24.14
CA LYS A 74 -13.83 -54.94 22.95
C LYS A 74 -12.64 -55.81 23.35
N LYS A 75 -12.67 -57.09 22.95
CA LYS A 75 -11.45 -57.92 23.09
C LYS A 75 -10.32 -57.28 22.31
N SER A 76 -9.15 -57.26 22.95
CA SER A 76 -7.95 -56.77 22.24
C SER A 76 -7.68 -57.65 21.01
N SER A 77 -7.44 -57.02 19.89
CA SER A 77 -7.02 -57.69 18.65
C SER A 77 -5.49 -57.80 18.54
N PHE A 78 -4.77 -57.18 19.45
CA PHE A 78 -3.32 -57.19 19.45
C PHE A 78 -2.77 -58.48 20.08
N HIS A 79 -1.83 -59.10 19.37
CA HIS A 79 -1.14 -60.28 19.85
C HIS A 79 0.04 -59.87 20.72
N PHE A 80 -0.15 -59.79 22.03
CA PHE A 80 0.89 -59.44 22.98
C PHE A 80 1.97 -60.53 23.02
N PRO A 81 3.27 -60.21 22.79
CA PRO A 81 4.35 -61.20 22.82
C PRO A 81 4.65 -61.65 24.25
N LYS A 82 4.76 -62.98 24.44
CA LYS A 82 5.02 -63.61 25.74
C LYS A 82 6.46 -63.39 26.19
N GLN A 83 6.64 -63.10 27.48
CA GLN A 83 7.95 -62.94 28.12
C GLN A 83 8.33 -64.22 28.94
N LYS A 84 9.41 -64.88 28.54
CA LYS A 84 9.83 -66.19 29.10
C LYS A 84 10.34 -66.16 30.56
N ASN A 85 10.66 -64.97 31.11
CA ASN A 85 11.32 -64.84 32.42
C ASN A 85 10.44 -64.16 33.48
N LEU A 86 9.15 -63.98 33.27
CA LEU A 86 8.21 -63.35 34.20
C LEU A 86 7.09 -64.29 34.56
N VAL A 87 6.75 -64.37 35.87
CA VAL A 87 5.74 -65.30 36.39
C VAL A 87 4.33 -64.71 36.37
N TYR A 88 4.19 -63.50 36.96
CA TYR A 88 2.92 -62.74 36.95
C TYR A 88 3.22 -61.36 36.43
N TYR A 89 2.64 -61.03 35.29
CA TYR A 89 2.80 -59.71 34.70
C TYR A 89 1.58 -59.33 33.87
N PHE A 90 1.39 -58.05 33.66
CA PHE A 90 0.47 -57.53 32.68
C PHE A 90 1.19 -56.63 31.69
N ALA A 91 0.69 -56.58 30.49
CA ALA A 91 1.18 -55.73 29.40
C ALA A 91 0.16 -54.64 29.11
N ILE A 92 0.61 -53.42 28.85
CA ILE A 92 -0.21 -52.30 28.44
C ILE A 92 0.29 -51.76 27.11
N ARG A 93 -0.63 -51.43 26.23
CA ARG A 93 -0.34 -50.78 24.94
C ARG A 93 -1.27 -49.60 24.74
N PHE A 94 -0.72 -48.49 24.21
CA PHE A 94 -1.44 -47.29 23.86
C PHE A 94 -1.48 -47.12 22.34
N PRO A 95 -2.49 -47.64 21.63
CA PRO A 95 -2.50 -47.74 20.17
C PRO A 95 -2.66 -46.38 19.43
N ARG A 96 -2.93 -45.28 20.15
CA ARG A 96 -3.17 -43.94 19.60
C ARG A 96 -2.32 -42.83 20.24
N GLU A 97 -1.15 -43.17 20.76
CA GLU A 97 -0.27 -42.20 21.43
C GLU A 97 0.06 -41.01 20.55
N ASP A 98 0.43 -41.22 19.26
CA ASP A 98 0.77 -40.15 18.32
C ASP A 98 -0.40 -39.19 18.06
N ASN A 99 -1.62 -39.70 17.96
CA ASN A 99 -2.81 -38.87 17.73
C ASN A 99 -3.18 -38.03 18.95
N PHE A 100 -2.96 -38.53 20.15
CA PHE A 100 -3.20 -37.80 21.40
C PHE A 100 -2.23 -36.63 21.53
N LEU A 101 -0.95 -36.85 21.31
CA LEU A 101 0.09 -35.81 21.36
C LEU A 101 -0.13 -34.72 20.30
N LEU A 102 -0.39 -35.12 19.06
CA LEU A 102 -0.69 -34.19 17.96
C LEU A 102 -1.97 -33.38 18.21
N GLY A 103 -3.01 -34.03 18.79
CA GLY A 103 -4.28 -33.37 19.15
C GLY A 103 -4.06 -32.25 20.19
N SER A 104 -3.30 -32.55 21.23
CA SER A 104 -2.98 -31.61 22.31
C SER A 104 -2.12 -30.41 21.82
N MET A 105 -1.25 -30.63 20.81
CA MET A 105 -0.34 -29.62 20.29
C MET A 105 -0.92 -28.79 19.12
N ARG A 106 -2.06 -29.15 18.53
CA ARG A 106 -2.65 -28.47 17.37
C ARG A 106 -2.80 -26.96 17.57
N PHE A 107 -3.31 -26.54 18.72
CA PHE A 107 -3.51 -25.13 19.04
C PHE A 107 -2.18 -24.36 19.02
N TRP A 108 -1.14 -24.91 19.63
CA TRP A 108 0.19 -24.29 19.69
C TRP A 108 0.86 -24.21 18.30
N LEU A 109 0.73 -25.26 17.49
CA LEU A 109 1.26 -25.29 16.13
C LEU A 109 0.57 -24.26 15.24
N LEU A 110 -0.75 -24.15 15.30
CA LEU A 110 -1.50 -23.15 14.55
C LEU A 110 -1.16 -21.72 14.99
N SER A 111 -1.10 -21.47 16.29
CA SER A 111 -0.76 -20.13 16.80
C SER A 111 0.66 -19.72 16.44
N SER A 112 1.63 -20.63 16.51
CA SER A 112 3.01 -20.36 16.09
C SER A 112 3.13 -20.11 14.58
N ALA A 113 2.39 -20.84 13.75
CA ALA A 113 2.35 -20.61 12.31
C ALA A 113 1.78 -19.23 11.96
N ILE A 114 0.69 -18.83 12.61
CA ILE A 114 0.11 -17.48 12.45
C ILE A 114 1.12 -16.40 12.85
N LEU A 115 1.80 -16.58 13.97
CA LEU A 115 2.80 -15.61 14.45
C LEU A 115 3.96 -15.45 13.47
N VAL A 116 4.43 -16.55 12.86
CA VAL A 116 5.46 -16.51 11.82
C VAL A 116 4.99 -15.72 10.59
N VAL A 117 3.74 -15.94 10.14
CA VAL A 117 3.16 -15.20 9.01
C VAL A 117 3.09 -13.70 9.31
N ILE A 118 2.62 -13.32 10.50
CA ILE A 118 2.57 -11.92 10.93
C ILE A 118 3.97 -11.30 10.95
N LEU A 119 4.96 -12.01 11.45
CA LEU A 119 6.36 -11.56 11.48
C LEU A 119 6.91 -11.32 10.06
N LEU A 120 6.63 -12.22 9.12
CA LEU A 120 7.04 -12.08 7.72
C LEU A 120 6.40 -10.86 7.05
N ILE A 121 5.10 -10.64 7.27
CA ILE A 121 4.38 -9.46 6.77
C ILE A 121 4.99 -8.17 7.36
N TYR A 122 5.30 -8.17 8.65
CA TYR A 122 5.91 -7.03 9.33
C TYR A 122 7.31 -6.71 8.77
N LEU A 123 8.16 -7.72 8.59
CA LEU A 123 9.49 -7.57 7.99
C LEU A 123 9.40 -7.05 6.54
N TYR A 124 8.48 -7.60 5.74
CA TYR A 124 8.23 -7.13 4.39
C TYR A 124 7.79 -5.66 4.36
N SER A 125 6.89 -5.25 5.26
CA SER A 125 6.43 -3.87 5.41
C SER A 125 7.59 -2.92 5.74
N ILE A 126 8.44 -3.28 6.72
CA ILE A 126 9.62 -2.47 7.08
C ILE A 126 10.56 -2.32 5.88
N PHE A 127 10.83 -3.41 5.17
CA PHE A 127 11.71 -3.37 4.00
C PHE A 127 11.16 -2.46 2.91
N THR A 128 9.85 -2.55 2.63
CA THR A 128 9.16 -1.72 1.64
C THR A 128 9.20 -0.23 2.00
N VAL A 129 8.92 0.10 3.27
CA VAL A 129 8.96 1.49 3.76
C VAL A 129 10.39 2.06 3.69
N LYS A 130 11.41 1.28 4.11
CA LYS A 130 12.82 1.71 3.99
C LYS A 130 13.23 1.94 2.53
N LYS A 131 12.80 1.06 1.61
CA LYS A 131 13.06 1.21 0.18
C LYS A 131 12.41 2.46 -0.38
N GLN A 132 11.15 2.73 -0.04
CA GLN A 132 10.45 3.95 -0.45
C GLN A 132 11.14 5.22 0.06
N LYS A 133 11.51 5.27 1.35
CA LYS A 133 12.23 6.42 1.94
C LYS A 133 13.57 6.68 1.25
N LYS A 134 14.32 5.63 0.93
CA LYS A 134 15.60 5.76 0.21
C LYS A 134 15.40 6.34 -1.19
N TYR A 135 14.39 5.87 -1.95
CA TYR A 135 14.10 6.41 -3.28
C TYR A 135 13.61 7.86 -3.22
N SER A 136 12.77 8.21 -2.25
CA SER A 136 12.31 9.59 -2.05
C SER A 136 13.48 10.53 -1.70
N GLY A 137 14.39 10.11 -0.82
CA GLY A 137 15.60 10.87 -0.49
C GLY A 137 16.51 11.12 -1.70
N LEU A 138 16.84 10.06 -2.46
CA LEU A 138 17.66 10.18 -3.67
C LEU A 138 17.02 11.07 -4.71
N GLN A 139 15.72 10.99 -4.91
CA GLN A 139 14.97 11.83 -5.84
C GLN A 139 15.01 13.29 -5.41
N ARG A 140 14.88 13.60 -4.12
CA ARG A 140 14.97 14.94 -3.55
C ARG A 140 16.37 15.54 -3.74
N ASP A 141 17.41 14.78 -3.40
CA ASP A 141 18.80 15.23 -3.53
C ASP A 141 19.17 15.48 -5.00
N PHE A 142 18.74 14.58 -5.90
CA PHE A 142 18.89 14.74 -7.34
C PHE A 142 18.23 16.03 -7.85
N ILE A 143 16.98 16.28 -7.44
CA ILE A 143 16.25 17.49 -7.87
C ILE A 143 16.89 18.76 -7.31
N ASN A 144 17.33 18.76 -6.05
CA ASN A 144 18.00 19.90 -5.46
C ASN A 144 19.33 20.20 -6.17
N ASN A 145 20.15 19.20 -6.44
CA ASN A 145 21.41 19.33 -7.13
C ASN A 145 21.22 19.82 -8.57
N MET A 146 20.29 19.19 -9.33
CA MET A 146 19.96 19.61 -10.71
C MET A 146 19.49 21.05 -10.77
N THR A 147 18.76 21.51 -9.77
CA THR A 147 18.30 22.90 -9.73
C THR A 147 19.44 23.88 -9.54
N HIS A 148 20.35 23.58 -8.63
CA HIS A 148 21.52 24.42 -8.43
C HIS A 148 22.38 24.47 -9.71
N GLU A 149 22.57 23.30 -10.35
CA GLU A 149 23.30 23.15 -11.60
C GLU A 149 22.64 23.88 -12.79
N PHE A 150 21.31 24.02 -12.80
CA PHE A 150 20.59 24.77 -13.83
C PHE A 150 20.53 26.29 -13.53
N LYS A 151 20.36 26.69 -12.26
CA LYS A 151 20.22 28.09 -11.87
C LYS A 151 21.49 28.89 -12.18
N THR A 152 22.65 28.30 -11.97
CA THR A 152 23.93 28.95 -12.19
C THR A 152 24.17 29.39 -13.66
N PRO A 153 24.11 28.49 -14.68
CA PRO A 153 24.29 28.87 -16.07
C PRO A 153 23.16 29.79 -16.57
N LEU A 154 21.93 29.60 -16.09
CA LEU A 154 20.83 30.52 -16.46
C LEU A 154 21.03 31.92 -15.97
N SER A 155 21.51 32.08 -14.73
CA SER A 155 21.85 33.41 -14.20
C SER A 155 22.97 34.08 -15.00
N SER A 156 23.97 33.31 -15.42
CA SER A 156 25.05 33.81 -16.27
C SER A 156 24.55 34.27 -17.65
N ILE A 157 23.65 33.48 -18.28
CA ILE A 157 23.02 33.84 -19.56
C ILE A 157 22.19 35.13 -19.42
N LEU A 158 21.39 35.23 -18.34
CA LEU A 158 20.58 36.40 -18.04
C LEU A 158 21.45 37.69 -17.85
N ILE A 159 22.54 37.56 -17.09
CA ILE A 159 23.46 38.66 -16.85
C ILE A 159 24.11 39.12 -18.18
N ALA A 160 24.59 38.15 -18.97
CA ALA A 160 25.21 38.47 -20.27
C ALA A 160 24.20 39.09 -21.25
N ALA A 161 22.99 38.55 -21.35
CA ALA A 161 21.96 39.10 -22.24
C ALA A 161 21.48 40.49 -21.81
N ASN A 162 21.33 40.76 -20.50
CA ASN A 162 21.00 42.07 -19.98
C ASN A 162 22.14 43.08 -20.19
N TYR A 163 23.40 42.64 -20.13
CA TYR A 163 24.54 43.47 -20.45
C TYR A 163 24.55 43.84 -21.94
N LEU A 164 24.34 42.86 -22.84
CA LEU A 164 24.24 43.09 -24.28
C LEU A 164 23.12 44.08 -24.64
N LEU A 165 21.94 43.95 -24.02
CA LEU A 165 20.80 44.84 -24.30
C LEU A 165 21.06 46.29 -23.92
N LYS A 166 22.04 46.57 -23.03
CA LYS A 166 22.43 47.92 -22.61
C LYS A 166 23.48 48.56 -23.54
N GLN A 167 24.07 47.78 -24.45
CA GLN A 167 25.05 48.33 -25.41
C GLN A 167 24.37 49.11 -26.53
N ASP A 168 24.85 50.29 -26.86
CA ASP A 168 24.25 51.17 -27.88
C ASP A 168 24.17 50.49 -29.26
N ASN A 169 25.18 49.74 -29.64
CA ASN A 169 25.21 48.99 -30.91
C ASN A 169 24.09 47.93 -31.03
N ILE A 170 23.66 47.35 -29.93
CA ILE A 170 22.57 46.34 -29.89
C ILE A 170 21.23 47.04 -29.72
N ARG A 171 21.16 48.09 -28.94
CA ARG A 171 19.96 48.89 -28.72
C ARG A 171 19.46 49.57 -29.99
N ASN A 172 20.40 50.03 -30.82
CA ASN A 172 20.10 50.73 -32.07
C ASN A 172 19.85 49.79 -33.27
N ASP A 173 20.17 48.49 -33.14
CA ASP A 173 19.82 47.45 -34.11
C ASP A 173 18.55 46.70 -33.65
N GLU A 174 17.45 47.00 -34.34
CA GLU A 174 16.14 46.43 -34.00
C GLU A 174 16.14 44.88 -33.97
N LYS A 175 16.90 44.25 -34.87
CA LYS A 175 16.99 42.79 -34.99
C LYS A 175 17.82 42.19 -33.85
N LEU A 176 18.96 42.78 -33.52
CA LEU A 176 19.80 42.31 -32.40
C LEU A 176 19.11 42.55 -31.05
N GLY A 177 18.45 43.70 -30.87
CA GLY A 177 17.64 44.02 -29.70
C GLY A 177 16.51 42.97 -29.48
N LYS A 178 15.82 42.60 -30.56
CA LYS A 178 14.75 41.57 -30.52
C LYS A 178 15.30 40.21 -30.13
N TYR A 179 16.42 39.74 -30.69
CA TYR A 179 17.03 38.48 -30.31
C TYR A 179 17.53 38.48 -28.87
N THR A 180 18.14 39.56 -28.42
CA THR A 180 18.62 39.70 -27.03
C THR A 180 17.45 39.66 -26.03
N SER A 181 16.35 40.35 -26.32
CA SER A 181 15.10 40.27 -25.51
C SER A 181 14.53 38.86 -25.49
N MET A 182 14.53 38.17 -26.63
CA MET A 182 14.08 36.78 -26.70
C MET A 182 14.92 35.84 -25.81
N ILE A 183 16.26 36.04 -25.76
CA ILE A 183 17.13 35.28 -24.87
C ILE A 183 16.77 35.51 -23.41
N ILE A 184 16.54 36.77 -23.01
CA ILE A 184 16.10 37.12 -21.66
C ILE A 184 14.78 36.46 -21.31
N ASP A 185 13.81 36.54 -22.20
CA ASP A 185 12.49 35.95 -21.98
C ASP A 185 12.53 34.42 -21.84
N GLN A 186 13.30 33.76 -22.71
CA GLN A 186 13.45 32.27 -22.61
C GLN A 186 14.20 31.87 -21.33
N SER A 187 15.23 32.63 -20.95
CA SER A 187 15.98 32.40 -19.71
C SER A 187 15.10 32.55 -18.46
N ASN A 188 14.28 33.62 -18.42
CA ASN A 188 13.30 33.84 -17.35
C ASN A 188 12.25 32.73 -17.29
N LYS A 189 11.72 32.27 -18.43
CA LYS A 189 10.80 31.13 -18.49
C LYS A 189 11.45 29.89 -17.93
N LEU A 190 12.67 29.57 -18.31
CA LEU A 190 13.39 28.41 -17.83
C LEU A 190 13.65 28.48 -16.32
N ASN A 191 14.05 29.65 -15.81
CA ASN A 191 14.25 29.89 -14.38
C ASN A 191 12.95 29.66 -13.58
N ASN A 192 11.81 30.15 -14.09
CA ASN A 192 10.50 29.93 -13.48
C ASN A 192 10.08 28.45 -13.52
N HIS A 193 10.40 27.75 -14.61
CA HIS A 193 10.11 26.30 -14.70
C HIS A 193 10.93 25.50 -13.70
N VAL A 194 12.22 25.81 -13.58
CA VAL A 194 13.11 25.18 -12.60
C VAL A 194 12.64 25.46 -11.17
N GLY A 195 12.25 26.72 -10.87
CA GLY A 195 11.66 27.09 -9.58
C GLY A 195 10.42 26.26 -9.23
N LYS A 196 9.47 26.14 -10.17
CA LYS A 196 8.25 25.32 -9.96
C LYS A 196 8.55 23.85 -9.70
N ILE A 197 9.52 23.27 -10.40
CA ILE A 197 9.97 21.88 -10.19
C ILE A 197 10.48 21.68 -8.76
N LEU A 198 11.24 22.67 -8.25
CA LEU A 198 11.76 22.65 -6.87
C LEU A 198 10.67 22.72 -5.82
N ASP A 199 9.77 23.66 -5.97
CA ASP A 199 8.68 23.86 -5.01
C ASP A 199 7.82 22.60 -4.90
N ILE A 200 7.55 21.95 -6.04
CA ILE A 200 6.82 20.69 -6.07
C ILE A 200 7.62 19.56 -5.41
N ALA A 201 8.93 19.50 -5.62
CA ALA A 201 9.79 18.46 -5.08
C ALA A 201 10.02 18.58 -3.57
N ARG A 202 10.19 19.81 -3.08
CA ARG A 202 10.38 20.12 -1.65
C ARG A 202 9.11 19.92 -0.83
N SER A 203 7.94 20.11 -1.43
CA SER A 203 6.67 20.13 -0.72
C SER A 203 6.14 18.75 -0.32
N ASP A 204 6.83 17.65 -0.65
CA ASP A 204 6.47 16.32 -0.13
C ASP A 204 6.85 16.17 1.37
N ASP A 205 7.84 16.95 1.85
CA ASP A 205 8.30 16.89 3.25
C ASP A 205 7.91 18.13 4.10
N ASN A 206 7.55 19.25 3.45
CA ASN A 206 7.08 20.45 4.15
C ASN A 206 5.69 20.81 3.61
N PRO A 207 4.64 20.82 4.43
CA PRO A 207 3.33 21.29 3.98
C PRO A 207 3.45 22.76 3.54
N LEU A 208 3.12 23.03 2.27
CA LEU A 208 2.95 24.37 1.76
C LEU A 208 1.98 25.11 2.68
N GLN A 209 2.43 26.18 3.33
CA GLN A 209 1.56 27.08 4.08
C GLN A 209 0.80 27.94 3.09
N LEU A 210 -0.54 27.78 3.04
CA LEU A 210 -1.41 28.54 2.16
C LEU A 210 -1.83 29.84 2.85
N GLU A 211 -1.66 30.97 2.17
CA GLU A 211 -2.20 32.27 2.56
C GLU A 211 -3.60 32.45 1.95
N LYS A 212 -4.60 31.86 2.58
CA LYS A 212 -5.98 31.90 2.08
C LYS A 212 -6.64 33.24 2.32
N LYS A 213 -7.26 33.77 1.28
CA LYS A 213 -8.10 34.99 1.31
C LYS A 213 -9.34 34.82 0.43
N GLN A 214 -10.29 35.73 0.51
CA GLN A 214 -11.43 35.75 -0.39
C GLN A 214 -10.95 36.14 -1.80
N VAL A 215 -11.20 35.26 -2.77
CA VAL A 215 -10.79 35.42 -4.16
C VAL A 215 -12.01 35.41 -5.04
N GLU A 216 -12.19 36.44 -5.86
CA GLU A 216 -13.22 36.50 -6.90
C GLU A 216 -12.84 35.59 -8.07
N VAL A 217 -13.56 34.50 -8.22
CA VAL A 217 -13.20 33.42 -9.16
C VAL A 217 -13.32 33.89 -10.60
N VAL A 218 -14.38 34.61 -10.96
CA VAL A 218 -14.62 35.05 -12.35
C VAL A 218 -13.54 36.05 -12.78
N ALA A 219 -13.17 36.98 -11.91
CA ALA A 219 -12.10 37.95 -12.21
C ALA A 219 -10.74 37.25 -12.39
N LEU A 220 -10.39 36.28 -11.51
CA LEU A 220 -9.17 35.52 -11.63
C LEU A 220 -9.14 34.71 -12.94
N LEU A 221 -10.21 33.99 -13.27
CA LEU A 221 -10.34 33.23 -14.51
C LEU A 221 -10.17 34.12 -15.74
N GLY A 222 -10.80 35.30 -15.73
CA GLY A 222 -10.67 36.31 -16.80
C GLY A 222 -9.24 36.76 -17.00
N ALA A 223 -8.55 37.15 -15.92
CA ALA A 223 -7.15 37.58 -15.98
C ALA A 223 -6.18 36.53 -16.53
N VAL A 224 -6.40 35.24 -16.12
CA VAL A 224 -5.58 34.14 -16.65
C VAL A 224 -5.91 33.84 -18.10
N ALA A 225 -7.20 33.85 -18.48
CA ALA A 225 -7.63 33.66 -19.85
C ALA A 225 -7.05 34.71 -20.78
N ASP A 226 -7.05 36.00 -20.39
CA ASP A 226 -6.46 37.08 -21.17
C ASP A 226 -4.94 36.91 -21.36
N ASN A 227 -4.25 36.45 -20.33
CA ASN A 227 -2.81 36.16 -20.44
C ASN A 227 -2.55 35.00 -21.43
N ILE A 228 -3.39 33.98 -21.47
CA ILE A 228 -3.29 32.88 -22.44
C ILE A 228 -3.62 33.34 -23.86
N ARG A 229 -4.63 34.21 -24.04
CA ARG A 229 -4.97 34.80 -25.35
C ARG A 229 -3.83 35.65 -25.91
N LEU A 230 -3.16 36.45 -25.07
CA LEU A 230 -1.99 37.23 -25.49
C LEU A 230 -0.83 36.34 -25.94
N LYS A 231 -0.67 35.19 -25.36
CA LYS A 231 0.41 34.23 -25.68
C LYS A 231 0.12 33.40 -26.93
N HIS A 232 -1.18 33.15 -27.20
CA HIS A 232 -1.67 32.25 -28.27
C HIS A 232 -2.76 32.94 -29.09
N ASN A 233 -2.41 33.46 -30.23
CA ASN A 233 -3.32 34.31 -31.07
C ASN A 233 -4.58 33.61 -31.60
N LYS A 234 -4.62 32.26 -31.56
CA LYS A 234 -5.74 31.45 -32.12
C LYS A 234 -6.56 30.75 -31.07
N VAL A 235 -6.37 31.03 -29.77
CA VAL A 235 -7.14 30.38 -28.71
C VAL A 235 -8.47 31.07 -28.48
N SER A 236 -9.55 30.30 -28.47
CA SER A 236 -10.88 30.75 -28.02
C SER A 236 -11.12 30.28 -26.59
N ILE A 237 -11.37 31.19 -25.67
CA ILE A 237 -11.70 30.86 -24.27
C ILE A 237 -13.03 31.52 -23.93
N LEU A 238 -14.05 30.73 -23.61
CA LEU A 238 -15.36 31.19 -23.16
C LEU A 238 -15.49 30.93 -21.66
N ILE A 239 -15.99 31.89 -20.92
CA ILE A 239 -16.27 31.77 -19.47
C ILE A 239 -17.78 31.93 -19.29
N GLU A 240 -18.45 30.87 -18.89
CA GLU A 240 -19.86 30.82 -18.59
C GLU A 240 -20.07 30.70 -17.07
N SER A 241 -20.74 31.67 -16.47
CA SER A 241 -21.02 31.63 -15.03
C SER A 241 -22.50 31.81 -14.74
N GLU A 242 -23.06 30.86 -14.00
CA GLU A 242 -24.43 30.99 -13.47
C GLU A 242 -24.51 32.02 -12.32
N GLN A 243 -23.37 32.44 -11.76
CA GLN A 243 -23.29 33.38 -10.64
C GLN A 243 -22.43 34.56 -11.05
N ALA A 244 -23.00 35.79 -10.99
CA ALA A 244 -22.27 37.01 -11.34
C ALA A 244 -21.06 37.26 -10.43
N HIS A 245 -21.15 36.84 -9.17
CA HIS A 245 -20.09 36.95 -8.17
C HIS A 245 -19.90 35.58 -7.49
N ALA A 246 -18.79 34.92 -7.77
CA ALA A 246 -18.38 33.67 -7.16
C ALA A 246 -17.07 33.90 -6.40
N SER A 247 -17.16 33.99 -5.08
CA SER A 247 -16.00 34.17 -4.19
C SER A 247 -15.71 32.89 -3.42
N VAL A 248 -14.43 32.54 -3.28
CA VAL A 248 -13.96 31.36 -2.56
C VAL A 248 -12.78 31.71 -1.66
N GLU A 249 -12.62 31.01 -0.56
CA GLU A 249 -11.45 31.13 0.30
C GLU A 249 -10.29 30.31 -0.29
N ALA A 250 -9.29 31.00 -0.87
CA ALA A 250 -8.17 30.39 -1.56
C ALA A 250 -6.88 31.18 -1.43
N ASP A 251 -5.76 30.51 -1.60
CA ASP A 251 -4.49 31.17 -1.89
C ASP A 251 -4.48 31.61 -3.37
N GLU A 252 -4.55 32.91 -3.58
CA GLU A 252 -4.69 33.50 -4.92
C GLU A 252 -3.54 33.15 -5.85
N PHE A 253 -2.31 33.16 -5.34
CA PHE A 253 -1.12 32.82 -6.13
C PHE A 253 -1.18 31.36 -6.62
N HIS A 254 -1.47 30.43 -5.70
CA HIS A 254 -1.57 29.01 -6.04
C HIS A 254 -2.79 28.70 -6.90
N PHE A 255 -3.91 29.37 -6.68
CA PHE A 255 -5.11 29.21 -7.51
C PHE A 255 -4.90 29.75 -8.93
N THR A 256 -4.28 30.93 -9.07
CA THR A 256 -3.90 31.47 -10.39
C THR A 256 -3.00 30.51 -11.17
N ASN A 257 -1.97 29.98 -10.52
CA ASN A 257 -1.07 29.01 -11.14
C ASN A 257 -1.78 27.67 -11.49
N LEU A 258 -2.73 27.22 -10.69
CA LEU A 258 -3.56 26.05 -10.96
C LEU A 258 -4.35 26.25 -12.25
N VAL A 259 -5.08 27.35 -12.34
CA VAL A 259 -5.88 27.71 -13.54
C VAL A 259 -4.96 27.84 -14.77
N TYR A 260 -3.83 28.53 -14.64
CA TYR A 260 -2.86 28.64 -15.73
C TYR A 260 -2.38 27.27 -16.23
N ASN A 261 -2.06 26.32 -15.33
CA ASN A 261 -1.64 24.98 -15.73
C ASN A 261 -2.75 24.21 -16.47
N LEU A 262 -4.02 24.36 -16.08
CA LEU A 262 -5.13 23.75 -16.78
C LEU A 262 -5.30 24.31 -18.18
N LEU A 263 -5.34 25.65 -18.33
CA LEU A 263 -5.50 26.29 -19.63
C LEU A 263 -4.30 26.05 -20.56
N ASP A 264 -3.07 26.14 -20.07
CA ASP A 264 -1.86 25.86 -20.84
C ASP A 264 -1.82 24.39 -21.34
N ASN A 265 -2.28 23.45 -20.51
CA ASN A 265 -2.46 22.06 -20.95
C ASN A 265 -3.53 21.92 -22.05
N SER A 266 -4.68 22.56 -21.88
CA SER A 266 -5.75 22.53 -22.89
C SER A 266 -5.25 23.05 -24.24
N VAL A 267 -4.47 24.13 -24.27
CA VAL A 267 -3.84 24.66 -25.50
C VAL A 267 -2.83 23.68 -26.09
N LYS A 268 -1.95 23.12 -25.26
CA LYS A 268 -0.85 22.23 -25.70
C LYS A 268 -1.33 20.92 -26.32
N TYR A 269 -2.45 20.42 -25.86
CA TYR A 269 -2.97 19.10 -26.29
C TYR A 269 -4.14 19.21 -27.30
N CYS A 270 -4.38 20.38 -27.87
CA CYS A 270 -5.24 20.55 -29.03
C CYS A 270 -4.49 20.33 -30.35
N GLU A 271 -5.15 19.75 -31.36
CA GLU A 271 -4.63 19.53 -32.71
C GLU A 271 -5.03 20.65 -33.68
N GLU A 272 -6.15 21.25 -33.42
CA GLU A 272 -6.73 22.36 -34.15
C GLU A 272 -6.65 23.64 -33.34
N ASP A 273 -7.33 24.70 -33.76
CA ASP A 273 -7.42 25.93 -32.97
C ASP A 273 -8.05 25.62 -31.60
N PRO A 274 -7.35 25.91 -30.48
CA PRO A 274 -7.81 25.55 -29.16
C PRO A 274 -9.10 26.28 -28.79
N ALA A 275 -10.13 25.54 -28.42
CA ALA A 275 -11.39 26.03 -27.89
C ALA A 275 -11.59 25.52 -26.46
N ILE A 276 -11.65 26.42 -25.51
CA ILE A 276 -11.77 26.11 -24.09
C ILE A 276 -13.05 26.76 -23.55
N ASN A 277 -13.92 25.97 -22.94
CA ASN A 277 -15.09 26.47 -22.25
C ASN A 277 -14.95 26.24 -20.73
N ILE A 278 -14.96 27.33 -19.96
CA ILE A 278 -14.90 27.31 -18.50
C ILE A 278 -16.29 27.56 -17.97
N ARG A 279 -16.91 26.54 -17.33
CA ARG A 279 -18.26 26.64 -16.78
C ARG A 279 -18.21 26.68 -15.26
N LEU A 280 -18.83 27.72 -14.69
CA LEU A 280 -19.05 27.87 -13.27
C LEU A 280 -20.51 27.57 -12.95
N SER A 281 -20.76 26.58 -12.13
CA SER A 281 -22.12 26.23 -11.68
C SER A 281 -22.18 25.99 -10.16
N GLY A 282 -23.34 26.28 -9.57
CA GLY A 282 -23.58 25.96 -8.18
C GLY A 282 -24.01 24.51 -7.99
N LYS A 283 -23.30 23.73 -7.16
CA LYS A 283 -23.70 22.36 -6.81
C LYS A 283 -23.95 22.28 -5.30
N GLY A 284 -25.16 22.56 -4.87
CA GLY A 284 -25.52 22.59 -3.44
C GLY A 284 -24.68 23.63 -2.67
N ARG A 285 -23.88 23.16 -1.69
CA ARG A 285 -22.95 24.00 -0.92
C ARG A 285 -21.53 24.08 -1.52
N ALA A 286 -21.38 23.81 -2.79
CA ALA A 286 -20.11 23.85 -3.48
C ALA A 286 -20.19 24.68 -4.75
N LEU A 287 -19.08 25.27 -5.19
CA LEU A 287 -18.86 25.83 -6.51
C LEU A 287 -18.17 24.77 -7.36
N LYS A 288 -18.74 24.46 -8.51
CA LYS A 288 -18.16 23.56 -9.50
C LYS A 288 -17.59 24.39 -10.65
N ILE A 289 -16.33 24.14 -11.03
CA ILE A 289 -15.67 24.76 -12.17
C ILE A 289 -15.22 23.67 -13.13
N ASP A 290 -15.80 23.64 -14.33
CA ASP A 290 -15.44 22.70 -15.38
C ASP A 290 -14.60 23.40 -16.44
N PHE A 291 -13.39 22.90 -16.69
CA PHE A 291 -12.49 23.32 -17.76
C PHE A 291 -12.61 22.31 -18.91
N CYS A 292 -13.38 22.64 -19.93
CA CYS A 292 -13.67 21.76 -21.07
C CYS A 292 -12.84 22.19 -22.29
N ASP A 293 -12.03 21.32 -22.86
CA ASP A 293 -11.26 21.55 -24.08
C ASP A 293 -11.74 20.69 -25.27
N ASN A 294 -11.29 21.05 -26.47
CA ASN A 294 -11.49 20.28 -27.70
C ASN A 294 -10.25 19.47 -28.10
N GLY A 295 -9.39 19.16 -27.15
CA GLY A 295 -8.13 18.44 -27.37
C GLY A 295 -8.31 16.97 -27.73
N ILE A 296 -7.18 16.24 -27.75
CA ILE A 296 -7.14 14.81 -28.15
C ILE A 296 -7.84 13.86 -27.16
N GLY A 297 -8.19 14.32 -25.96
CA GLY A 297 -8.69 13.49 -24.89
C GLY A 297 -7.64 12.50 -24.34
N ILE A 298 -8.05 11.63 -23.45
CA ILE A 298 -7.16 10.69 -22.73
C ILE A 298 -7.81 9.32 -22.66
N SER A 299 -7.06 8.24 -22.92
CA SER A 299 -7.59 6.88 -22.79
C SER A 299 -8.04 6.60 -21.35
N LYS A 300 -9.14 5.85 -21.17
CA LYS A 300 -9.75 5.58 -19.84
C LYS A 300 -8.75 5.05 -18.81
N LYS A 301 -7.79 4.20 -19.24
CA LYS A 301 -6.75 3.64 -18.37
C LYS A 301 -5.77 4.69 -17.81
N ASN A 302 -5.62 5.83 -18.51
CA ASN A 302 -4.67 6.86 -18.14
C ASN A 302 -5.30 8.02 -17.36
N LEU A 303 -6.64 8.14 -17.32
CA LEU A 303 -7.35 9.26 -16.66
C LEU A 303 -6.97 9.44 -15.19
N ASN A 304 -6.76 8.35 -14.46
CA ASN A 304 -6.36 8.41 -13.05
C ASN A 304 -4.86 8.70 -12.87
N LEU A 305 -4.05 8.34 -13.88
CA LEU A 305 -2.59 8.46 -13.83
C LEU A 305 -2.08 9.85 -14.22
N ILE A 306 -2.87 10.66 -14.94
CA ILE A 306 -2.44 12.01 -15.39
C ILE A 306 -2.10 12.97 -14.24
N PHE A 307 -2.58 12.67 -13.04
CA PHE A 307 -2.29 13.43 -11.82
C PHE A 307 -1.08 12.91 -11.06
N ASP A 308 -0.44 11.84 -11.53
CA ASP A 308 0.73 11.28 -10.88
C ASP A 308 1.99 12.08 -11.24
N LYS A 309 2.92 12.16 -10.30
CA LYS A 309 4.17 12.90 -10.45
C LYS A 309 5.01 12.32 -11.59
N PHE A 310 5.43 13.20 -12.52
CA PHE A 310 6.20 12.87 -13.73
C PHE A 310 5.45 11.98 -14.75
N TYR A 311 4.19 11.70 -14.54
CA TYR A 311 3.43 10.90 -15.48
C TYR A 311 3.12 11.68 -16.75
N ARG A 312 3.34 11.04 -17.90
CA ARG A 312 2.98 11.52 -19.23
C ARG A 312 2.33 10.41 -20.00
N VAL A 313 1.22 10.69 -20.69
CA VAL A 313 0.55 9.69 -21.51
C VAL A 313 1.48 9.29 -22.66
N PRO A 314 1.88 8.01 -22.81
CA PRO A 314 2.74 7.60 -23.91
C PRO A 314 2.06 7.82 -25.27
N GLY A 315 2.79 8.42 -26.23
CA GLY A 315 2.28 8.65 -27.57
C GLY A 315 3.12 9.65 -28.38
N ARG A 316 2.85 9.77 -29.68
CA ARG A 316 3.58 10.68 -30.60
C ARG A 316 3.69 12.10 -30.07
N ARG A 317 2.62 12.66 -29.54
CA ARG A 317 2.58 14.04 -29.04
C ARG A 317 3.26 14.26 -27.70
N SER A 318 3.44 13.21 -26.88
CA SER A 318 4.17 13.37 -25.63
C SER A 318 5.65 13.75 -25.84
N ASN A 319 6.20 13.44 -27.01
CA ASN A 319 7.58 13.79 -27.37
C ASN A 319 7.69 15.20 -27.99
N GLU A 320 6.61 15.69 -28.63
CA GLU A 320 6.56 16.99 -29.28
C GLU A 320 6.20 18.13 -28.30
N VAL A 321 5.39 17.82 -27.27
CA VAL A 321 4.97 18.79 -26.25
C VAL A 321 6.00 18.83 -25.13
N ASN A 322 6.70 19.96 -24.98
CA ASN A 322 7.63 20.17 -23.88
C ASN A 322 6.91 20.20 -22.53
N GLY A 323 7.31 19.33 -21.60
CA GLY A 323 6.76 19.31 -20.24
C GLY A 323 7.29 18.15 -19.41
N PHE A 324 7.40 18.35 -18.11
CA PHE A 324 7.97 17.39 -17.16
C PHE A 324 6.94 16.47 -16.49
N GLY A 325 5.64 16.55 -16.86
CA GLY A 325 4.57 15.78 -16.20
C GLY A 325 4.28 16.26 -14.78
N LEU A 326 4.53 17.52 -14.47
CA LEU A 326 4.34 18.11 -13.14
C LEU A 326 3.12 19.02 -13.04
N GLY A 327 2.57 19.50 -14.16
CA GLY A 327 1.48 20.48 -14.16
C GLY A 327 0.21 19.98 -13.49
N LEU A 328 -0.32 18.82 -13.90
CA LEU A 328 -1.52 18.23 -13.31
C LEU A 328 -1.29 17.66 -11.91
N TYR A 329 -0.08 17.16 -11.61
CA TYR A 329 0.28 16.80 -10.25
C TYR A 329 0.23 18.02 -9.30
N TYR A 330 0.77 19.17 -9.73
CA TYR A 330 0.66 20.42 -8.98
C TYR A 330 -0.79 20.82 -8.75
N VAL A 331 -1.63 20.77 -9.80
CA VAL A 331 -3.07 21.05 -9.71
C VAL A 331 -3.71 20.17 -8.64
N LYS A 332 -3.53 18.85 -8.69
CA LYS A 332 -4.06 17.91 -7.70
C LYS A 332 -3.57 18.24 -6.28
N LYS A 333 -2.28 18.58 -6.13
CA LYS A 333 -1.70 18.90 -4.84
C LYS A 333 -2.32 20.18 -4.24
N ILE A 334 -2.49 21.23 -5.04
CA ILE A 334 -3.14 22.47 -4.58
C ILE A 334 -4.60 22.22 -4.23
N CYS A 335 -5.32 21.41 -5.00
CA CYS A 335 -6.68 20.99 -4.64
C CYS A 335 -6.72 20.28 -3.28
N LEU A 336 -5.83 19.31 -3.04
CA LEU A 336 -5.77 18.59 -1.77
C LEU A 336 -5.50 19.53 -0.58
N LEU A 337 -4.56 20.49 -0.72
CA LEU A 337 -4.23 21.46 0.32
C LEU A 337 -5.39 22.42 0.62
N HIS A 338 -6.18 22.76 -0.37
CA HIS A 338 -7.39 23.57 -0.23
C HIS A 338 -8.62 22.74 0.20
N LYS A 339 -8.50 21.39 0.29
CA LYS A 339 -9.61 20.46 0.52
C LYS A 339 -10.66 20.52 -0.61
N TRP A 340 -10.22 20.75 -1.84
CA TRP A 340 -11.02 20.72 -3.05
C TRP A 340 -10.93 19.33 -3.69
N GLU A 341 -12.00 18.94 -4.40
CA GLU A 341 -11.99 17.73 -5.20
C GLU A 341 -11.66 18.05 -6.65
N ILE A 342 -10.93 17.15 -7.32
CA ILE A 342 -10.58 17.26 -8.73
C ILE A 342 -10.89 15.96 -9.44
N HIS A 343 -11.53 16.06 -10.61
CA HIS A 343 -11.88 14.93 -11.47
C HIS A 343 -11.54 15.26 -12.92
N ALA A 344 -11.20 14.24 -13.71
CA ALA A 344 -10.97 14.37 -15.14
C ALA A 344 -11.79 13.31 -15.89
N PHE A 345 -12.43 13.73 -16.98
CA PHE A 345 -13.20 12.83 -17.85
C PHE A 345 -13.18 13.34 -19.29
N ASN A 346 -13.29 12.42 -20.23
CA ASN A 346 -13.37 12.80 -21.65
C ASN A 346 -14.73 13.39 -21.99
N ASN A 347 -14.72 14.36 -22.88
CA ASN A 347 -15.93 14.90 -23.47
C ASN A 347 -16.59 13.87 -24.41
N PRO A 348 -17.92 13.91 -24.64
CA PRO A 348 -18.61 12.95 -25.47
C PRO A 348 -18.10 12.88 -26.91
N LEU A 349 -17.71 14.00 -27.49
CA LEU A 349 -17.25 14.09 -28.90
C LEU A 349 -15.72 14.04 -28.96
N LYS A 350 -15.02 15.02 -28.41
CA LYS A 350 -13.55 15.15 -28.41
C LYS A 350 -13.13 16.05 -27.28
N GLY A 351 -11.95 15.80 -26.68
CA GLY A 351 -11.35 16.63 -25.64
C GLY A 351 -11.50 16.07 -24.22
N LEU A 352 -11.00 16.83 -23.29
CA LEU A 352 -10.97 16.53 -21.87
C LEU A 352 -11.75 17.59 -21.08
N THR A 353 -12.43 17.17 -20.04
CA THR A 353 -12.94 18.07 -19.00
C THR A 353 -12.20 17.79 -17.70
N VAL A 354 -11.62 18.82 -17.10
CA VAL A 354 -11.13 18.82 -15.71
C VAL A 354 -12.12 19.60 -14.86
N SER A 355 -12.66 18.94 -13.85
CA SER A 355 -13.70 19.47 -12.96
C SER A 355 -13.12 19.71 -11.58
N LEU A 356 -13.27 20.91 -11.06
CA LEU A 356 -12.95 21.27 -9.68
C LEU A 356 -14.24 21.43 -8.87
N LEU A 357 -14.29 20.86 -7.68
CA LEU A 357 -15.38 21.04 -6.74
C LEU A 357 -14.85 21.75 -5.48
N ILE A 358 -15.25 22.98 -5.29
CA ILE A 358 -14.79 23.88 -4.24
C ILE A 358 -15.89 24.05 -3.19
N PRO A 359 -15.71 23.57 -1.95
CA PRO A 359 -16.68 23.80 -0.89
C PRO A 359 -16.87 25.30 -0.65
N LYS A 360 -18.10 25.79 -0.56
CA LYS A 360 -18.36 27.17 -0.15
C LYS A 360 -17.99 27.32 1.34
N SER A 361 -17.24 28.34 1.66
CA SER A 361 -17.00 28.73 3.05
C SER A 361 -18.36 29.01 3.74
N LYS A 362 -18.48 28.56 4.99
CA LYS A 362 -19.67 28.84 5.82
C LYS A 362 -19.78 30.30 6.12
#